data_4967c9bddeb2ce24cc3320800e77393c
#
_entry.id   4967c9bddeb2ce24cc3320800e77393c
#
_cell.length_a   1.000
_cell.length_b   1.000
_cell.length_c   1.000
_cell.angle_alpha   90.00
_cell.angle_beta   90.00
_cell.angle_gamma   90.00
#
_symmetry.space_group_name_H-M   'P 1'
#
loop_
_entity.id
_entity.type
_entity.pdbx_description
1 polymer ?
#
loop_
_entity_poly.entity_id
_entity_poly.type
_entity_poly.pdbx_seq_one_letter_code
_entity_poly.pdbx_strand_id
1 'polypeptide(L)'
;MKAMIAGLSLLLLGGCATNSQAPWSALTNTASCGKLGADEQLSMNLADDMAKDGKLHASLANLQRLPDNLADVRLRKAKVYRLLGRSEAEPLYRSLVGTCLAAEAEQGLGQLAAAKGDNAQAQTHLQHAAQLAPTDEKIRNDLGVVYLNQRRIEDARFEFLTAMELKQSDQLAALNLVTLLIYQDDWSRAAELVSRLGLSPAQVTEAQERAQKLKAPDKTGPIATNQVAVVTVAPLQ
;
A
#
# COMPACT_ATOMS: atom_id res chain seq x y z
N MET A 1 10.39 58.44 62.28
CA MET A 1 11.36 57.80 61.40
C MET A 1 11.21 56.30 61.69
N LYS A 2 10.47 55.59 60.90
CA LYS A 2 10.26 54.13 61.01
C LYS A 2 10.52 53.52 59.65
N ALA A 3 11.65 52.78 59.54
CA ALA A 3 12.00 52.04 58.35
C ALA A 3 11.23 50.73 58.31
N MET A 4 10.48 50.46 57.24
CA MET A 4 9.84 49.16 56.94
C MET A 4 10.75 48.39 55.93
N ILE A 5 11.25 47.28 56.40
CA ILE A 5 12.01 46.32 55.58
C ILE A 5 11.00 45.37 55.01
N ALA A 6 10.81 45.42 53.66
CA ALA A 6 9.99 44.42 52.93
C ALA A 6 10.89 43.24 52.56
N GLY A 7 10.60 42.08 53.15
CA GLY A 7 11.26 40.83 52.80
C GLY A 7 10.73 40.22 51.50
N LEU A 8 11.62 40.06 50.53
CA LEU A 8 11.34 39.42 49.25
C LEU A 8 11.58 37.90 49.36
N SER A 9 10.51 37.15 49.49
CA SER A 9 10.56 35.66 49.51
C SER A 9 10.69 35.13 48.08
N LEU A 10 11.88 34.63 47.71
CA LEU A 10 12.10 33.87 46.50
C LEU A 10 11.55 32.43 46.69
N LEU A 11 10.43 32.13 46.03
CA LEU A 11 9.95 30.79 45.87
C LEU A 11 10.73 30.09 44.74
N LEU A 12 11.65 29.18 45.11
CA LEU A 12 12.31 28.28 44.21
C LEU A 12 11.33 27.19 43.78
N LEU A 13 10.74 27.29 42.59
CA LEU A 13 10.00 26.22 41.92
C LEU A 13 11.02 25.20 41.38
N GLY A 14 11.32 24.18 42.21
CA GLY A 14 12.03 22.99 41.77
C GLY A 14 11.15 22.19 40.82
N GLY A 15 11.29 22.41 39.50
CA GLY A 15 10.72 21.56 38.49
C GLY A 15 11.40 20.22 38.48
N CYS A 16 10.72 19.14 38.94
CA CYS A 16 11.15 17.76 38.66
C CYS A 16 11.12 17.54 37.15
N ALA A 17 12.29 17.57 36.53
CA ALA A 17 12.47 17.05 35.16
C ALA A 17 12.32 15.53 35.22
N THR A 18 11.07 15.04 35.17
CA THR A 18 10.83 13.65 34.82
C THR A 18 11.24 13.48 33.37
N ASN A 19 12.24 12.64 33.14
CA ASN A 19 12.72 12.24 31.82
C ASN A 19 11.67 11.36 31.15
N SER A 20 10.46 11.91 30.95
CA SER A 20 9.42 11.27 30.14
C SER A 20 9.79 11.51 28.70
N GLN A 21 10.42 10.52 28.07
CA GLN A 21 10.50 10.49 26.62
C GLN A 21 9.06 10.65 26.08
N ALA A 22 8.85 11.76 25.40
CA ALA A 22 7.54 12.08 24.85
C ALA A 22 7.07 10.95 23.94
N PRO A 23 5.78 10.54 23.99
CA PRO A 23 5.28 9.40 23.22
C PRO A 23 5.49 9.52 21.71
N TRP A 24 5.71 10.71 21.18
CA TRP A 24 6.06 10.91 19.77
C TRP A 24 7.51 10.55 19.42
N SER A 25 8.42 10.39 20.36
CA SER A 25 9.77 9.90 20.07
C SER A 25 9.78 8.42 19.63
N ALA A 26 8.74 7.66 19.98
CA ALA A 26 8.55 6.30 19.46
C ALA A 26 8.09 6.28 17.99
N LEU A 27 7.46 7.36 17.51
CA LEU A 27 7.03 7.49 16.12
C LEU A 27 8.16 7.95 15.19
N THR A 28 9.27 8.47 15.73
CA THR A 28 10.41 8.96 14.96
C THR A 28 11.56 7.97 14.85
N ASN A 29 11.44 6.79 15.45
CA ASN A 29 12.46 5.74 15.40
C ASN A 29 12.35 4.88 14.12
N THR A 30 12.09 5.54 12.98
CA THR A 30 12.35 4.91 11.69
C THR A 30 13.85 4.76 11.55
N ALA A 31 14.32 3.51 11.48
CA ALA A 31 15.73 3.22 11.19
C ALA A 31 16.14 4.06 9.98
N SER A 32 17.11 4.97 10.17
CA SER A 32 17.52 5.89 9.12
C SER A 32 18.06 5.10 7.93
N CYS A 33 17.49 5.30 6.75
CA CYS A 33 18.11 4.86 5.53
C CYS A 33 19.44 5.61 5.36
N GLY A 34 20.50 4.88 5.01
CA GLY A 34 21.80 5.48 4.73
C GLY A 34 21.68 6.52 3.60
N LYS A 35 22.52 7.56 3.65
CA LYS A 35 22.57 8.53 2.55
C LYS A 35 23.11 7.83 1.31
N LEU A 36 22.37 8.00 0.21
CA LEU A 36 22.80 7.53 -1.11
C LEU A 36 23.85 8.45 -1.67
N GLY A 37 24.85 7.90 -2.36
CA GLY A 37 25.76 8.66 -3.19
C GLY A 37 25.04 9.21 -4.43
N ALA A 38 25.64 10.23 -5.06
CA ALA A 38 25.03 10.84 -6.24
C ALA A 38 24.93 9.85 -7.42
N ASP A 39 25.90 8.98 -7.57
CA ASP A 39 25.96 7.98 -8.65
C ASP A 39 24.91 6.88 -8.45
N GLU A 40 24.74 6.41 -7.20
CA GLU A 40 23.68 5.46 -6.87
C GLU A 40 22.30 6.08 -7.13
N GLN A 41 22.10 7.34 -6.71
CA GLN A 41 20.83 8.04 -6.93
C GLN A 41 20.52 8.18 -8.43
N LEU A 42 21.50 8.58 -9.24
CA LEU A 42 21.34 8.69 -10.69
C LEU A 42 20.99 7.33 -11.32
N SER A 43 21.71 6.29 -10.94
CA SER A 43 21.46 4.93 -11.45
C SER A 43 20.07 4.42 -11.06
N MET A 44 19.61 4.71 -9.84
CA MET A 44 18.26 4.35 -9.40
C MET A 44 17.17 5.13 -10.15
N ASN A 45 17.37 6.44 -10.38
CA ASN A 45 16.43 7.23 -11.16
C ASN A 45 16.31 6.70 -12.59
N LEU A 46 17.43 6.34 -13.22
CA LEU A 46 17.45 5.70 -14.54
C LEU A 46 16.69 4.36 -14.54
N ALA A 47 16.86 3.55 -13.49
CA ALA A 47 16.13 2.31 -13.34
C ALA A 47 14.62 2.52 -13.16
N ASP A 48 14.23 3.54 -12.37
CA ASP A 48 12.82 3.91 -12.19
C ASP A 48 12.18 4.36 -13.52
N ASP A 49 12.90 5.15 -14.33
CA ASP A 49 12.41 5.60 -15.65
C ASP A 49 12.29 4.42 -16.63
N MET A 50 13.29 3.51 -16.66
CA MET A 50 13.19 2.28 -17.43
C MET A 50 11.96 1.43 -17.02
N ALA A 51 11.68 1.34 -15.71
CA ALA A 51 10.53 0.59 -15.21
C ALA A 51 9.19 1.25 -15.61
N LYS A 52 9.09 2.57 -15.55
CA LYS A 52 7.93 3.34 -16.03
C LYS A 52 7.65 3.12 -17.52
N ASP A 53 8.73 3.03 -18.31
CA ASP A 53 8.67 2.73 -19.75
C ASP A 53 8.34 1.25 -20.06
N GLY A 54 8.11 0.42 -19.05
CA GLY A 54 7.87 -1.01 -19.22
C GLY A 54 9.13 -1.84 -19.53
N LYS A 55 10.31 -1.21 -19.51
CA LYS A 55 11.61 -1.86 -19.75
C LYS A 55 12.13 -2.56 -18.49
N LEU A 56 11.33 -3.48 -17.92
CA LEU A 56 11.57 -4.07 -16.60
C LEU A 56 12.88 -4.83 -16.50
N HIS A 57 13.28 -5.58 -17.55
CA HIS A 57 14.55 -6.31 -17.55
C HIS A 57 15.77 -5.38 -17.59
N ALA A 58 15.69 -4.27 -18.32
CA ALA A 58 16.75 -3.26 -18.35
C ALA A 58 16.88 -2.54 -17.01
N SER A 59 15.75 -2.18 -16.40
CA SER A 59 15.69 -1.64 -15.04
C SER A 59 16.37 -2.58 -14.04
N LEU A 60 16.01 -3.87 -14.07
CA LEU A 60 16.60 -4.86 -13.17
C LEU A 60 18.10 -5.00 -13.38
N ALA A 61 18.57 -5.08 -14.63
CA ALA A 61 20.00 -5.18 -14.94
C ALA A 61 20.79 -3.96 -14.43
N ASN A 62 20.22 -2.77 -14.50
CA ASN A 62 20.84 -1.57 -13.93
C ASN A 62 20.89 -1.63 -12.39
N LEU A 63 19.79 -2.03 -11.74
CA LEU A 63 19.72 -2.19 -10.28
C LEU A 63 20.66 -3.27 -9.74
N GLN A 64 20.93 -4.33 -10.50
CA GLN A 64 21.85 -5.42 -10.10
C GLN A 64 23.30 -4.96 -9.97
N ARG A 65 23.67 -3.84 -10.58
CA ARG A 65 25.02 -3.25 -10.47
C ARG A 65 25.21 -2.44 -9.17
N LEU A 66 24.13 -2.14 -8.46
CA LEU A 66 24.14 -1.35 -7.23
C LEU A 66 24.26 -2.26 -5.99
N PRO A 67 24.82 -1.73 -4.89
CA PRO A 67 25.00 -2.50 -3.65
C PRO A 67 23.67 -2.96 -3.03
N ASP A 68 23.56 -4.25 -2.71
CA ASP A 68 22.34 -4.84 -2.13
C ASP A 68 22.10 -4.46 -0.65
N ASN A 69 23.11 -3.92 0.02
CA ASN A 69 22.94 -3.42 1.39
C ASN A 69 22.12 -2.13 1.48
N LEU A 70 21.93 -1.42 0.37
CA LEU A 70 21.09 -0.20 0.32
C LEU A 70 19.61 -0.58 0.30
N ALA A 71 18.85 -0.08 1.29
CA ALA A 71 17.42 -0.34 1.40
C ALA A 71 16.64 0.13 0.16
N ASP A 72 17.01 1.28 -0.39
CA ASP A 72 16.42 1.86 -1.60
C ASP A 72 16.62 0.98 -2.85
N VAL A 73 17.79 0.36 -2.99
CA VAL A 73 18.07 -0.57 -4.09
C VAL A 73 17.23 -1.83 -3.96
N ARG A 74 17.15 -2.38 -2.75
CA ARG A 74 16.29 -3.55 -2.47
C ARG A 74 14.82 -3.28 -2.75
N LEU A 75 14.32 -2.09 -2.37
CA LEU A 75 12.93 -1.71 -2.65
C LEU A 75 12.66 -1.67 -4.16
N ARG A 76 13.54 -1.04 -4.94
CA ARG A 76 13.37 -0.95 -6.39
C ARG A 76 13.46 -2.33 -7.05
N LYS A 77 14.42 -3.17 -6.64
CA LYS A 77 14.49 -4.57 -7.10
C LYS A 77 13.20 -5.33 -6.77
N ALA A 78 12.66 -5.18 -5.54
CA ALA A 78 11.41 -5.80 -5.13
C ALA A 78 10.23 -5.36 -6.01
N LYS A 79 10.11 -4.05 -6.30
CA LYS A 79 9.09 -3.51 -7.20
C LYS A 79 9.20 -4.08 -8.61
N VAL A 80 10.41 -4.14 -9.17
CA VAL A 80 10.62 -4.69 -10.52
C VAL A 80 10.37 -6.20 -10.56
N TYR A 81 10.82 -6.98 -9.56
CA TYR A 81 10.51 -8.40 -9.48
C TYR A 81 9.01 -8.66 -9.35
N ARG A 82 8.28 -7.85 -8.55
CA ARG A 82 6.82 -7.94 -8.47
C ARG A 82 6.15 -7.72 -9.83
N LEU A 83 6.57 -6.69 -10.56
CA LEU A 83 6.04 -6.39 -11.90
C LEU A 83 6.36 -7.50 -12.91
N LEU A 84 7.48 -8.19 -12.73
CA LEU A 84 7.86 -9.37 -13.53
C LEU A 84 7.19 -10.67 -13.06
N GLY A 85 6.37 -10.64 -12.00
CA GLY A 85 5.73 -11.82 -11.42
C GLY A 85 6.71 -12.81 -10.77
N ARG A 86 7.87 -12.35 -10.32
CA ARG A 86 8.94 -13.21 -9.79
C ARG A 86 8.86 -13.33 -8.28
N SER A 87 9.17 -14.52 -7.77
CA SER A 87 9.13 -14.86 -6.34
C SER A 87 10.14 -14.10 -5.47
N GLU A 88 11.22 -13.60 -6.08
CA GLU A 88 12.26 -12.81 -5.39
C GLU A 88 11.73 -11.48 -4.81
N ALA A 89 10.56 -11.01 -5.24
CA ALA A 89 9.96 -9.80 -4.73
C ALA A 89 9.63 -9.88 -3.23
N GLU A 90 9.03 -10.98 -2.79
CA GLU A 90 8.53 -11.12 -1.42
C GLU A 90 9.65 -11.09 -0.36
N PRO A 91 10.75 -11.88 -0.46
CA PRO A 91 11.84 -11.81 0.51
C PRO A 91 12.51 -10.43 0.56
N LEU A 92 12.60 -9.72 -0.55
CA LEU A 92 13.14 -8.36 -0.56
C LEU A 92 12.23 -7.39 0.20
N TYR A 93 10.92 -7.40 -0.04
CA TYR A 93 9.99 -6.57 0.75
C TYR A 93 10.06 -6.92 2.23
N ARG A 94 10.05 -8.21 2.61
CA ARG A 94 10.18 -8.64 4.01
C ARG A 94 11.44 -8.11 4.68
N SER A 95 12.56 -8.02 3.95
CA SER A 95 13.82 -7.48 4.46
C SER A 95 13.77 -5.98 4.78
N LEU A 96 12.73 -5.28 4.36
CA LEU A 96 12.56 -3.82 4.49
C LEU A 96 11.55 -3.40 5.57
N VAL A 97 10.75 -4.34 6.10
CA VAL A 97 9.69 -4.04 7.09
C VAL A 97 10.21 -3.38 8.36
N GLY A 98 11.46 -3.65 8.75
CA GLY A 98 12.11 -3.01 9.93
C GLY A 98 12.95 -1.78 9.60
N THR A 99 12.82 -1.21 8.40
CA THR A 99 13.62 -0.07 7.92
C THR A 99 12.80 1.21 7.79
N CYS A 100 13.44 2.30 7.35
CA CYS A 100 12.75 3.55 7.01
C CYS A 100 11.76 3.39 5.82
N LEU A 101 11.86 2.30 5.05
CA LEU A 101 10.99 1.97 3.92
C LEU A 101 9.92 0.93 4.29
N ALA A 102 9.58 0.86 5.58
CA ALA A 102 8.59 -0.11 6.08
C ALA A 102 7.21 0.08 5.44
N ALA A 103 6.78 1.32 5.22
CA ALA A 103 5.48 1.61 4.60
C ALA A 103 5.41 1.07 3.16
N GLU A 104 6.43 1.34 2.35
CA GLU A 104 6.52 0.85 0.97
C GLU A 104 6.71 -0.67 0.90
N ALA A 105 7.40 -1.24 1.88
CA ALA A 105 7.57 -2.68 2.00
C ALA A 105 6.22 -3.38 2.30
N GLU A 106 5.49 -2.87 3.26
CA GLU A 106 4.15 -3.36 3.62
C GLU A 106 3.16 -3.18 2.45
N GLN A 107 3.23 -2.04 1.75
CA GLN A 107 2.46 -1.84 0.51
C GLN A 107 2.78 -2.93 -0.53
N GLY A 108 4.07 -3.19 -0.77
CA GLY A 108 4.50 -4.22 -1.72
C GLY A 108 4.04 -5.63 -1.34
N LEU A 109 4.08 -5.99 -0.04
CA LEU A 109 3.57 -7.27 0.47
C LEU A 109 2.04 -7.36 0.29
N GLY A 110 1.32 -6.28 0.57
CA GLY A 110 -0.12 -6.19 0.33
C GLY A 110 -0.48 -6.38 -1.14
N GLN A 111 0.26 -5.74 -2.06
CA GLN A 111 0.07 -5.91 -3.50
C GLN A 111 0.35 -7.35 -3.96
N LEU A 112 1.38 -8.02 -3.40
CA LEU A 112 1.66 -9.43 -3.69
C LEU A 112 0.54 -10.36 -3.20
N ALA A 113 0.02 -10.12 -2.01
CA ALA A 113 -1.10 -10.89 -1.46
C ALA A 113 -2.38 -10.69 -2.29
N ALA A 114 -2.70 -9.45 -2.66
CA ALA A 114 -3.84 -9.14 -3.51
C ALA A 114 -3.74 -9.81 -4.89
N ALA A 115 -2.54 -9.85 -5.48
CA ALA A 115 -2.31 -10.53 -6.76
C ALA A 115 -2.51 -12.06 -6.67
N LYS A 116 -2.30 -12.65 -5.49
CA LYS A 116 -2.59 -14.07 -5.19
C LYS A 116 -4.07 -14.32 -4.85
N GLY A 117 -4.89 -13.27 -4.77
CA GLY A 117 -6.30 -13.34 -4.35
C GLY A 117 -6.50 -13.39 -2.83
N ASP A 118 -5.43 -13.35 -2.04
CA ASP A 118 -5.51 -13.29 -0.57
C ASP A 118 -5.79 -11.87 -0.10
N ASN A 119 -7.06 -11.47 -0.23
CA ASN A 119 -7.49 -10.13 0.15
C ASN A 119 -7.43 -9.91 1.68
N ALA A 120 -7.46 -10.95 2.51
CA ALA A 120 -7.33 -10.81 3.96
C ALA A 120 -5.90 -10.43 4.34
N GLN A 121 -4.90 -11.14 3.80
CA GLN A 121 -3.50 -10.81 4.01
C GLN A 121 -3.14 -9.45 3.38
N ALA A 122 -3.67 -9.16 2.17
CA ALA A 122 -3.49 -7.87 1.51
C ALA A 122 -4.00 -6.71 2.38
N GLN A 123 -5.19 -6.85 2.95
CA GLN A 123 -5.73 -5.85 3.89
C GLN A 123 -4.83 -5.63 5.09
N THR A 124 -4.35 -6.70 5.72
CA THR A 124 -3.47 -6.59 6.90
C THR A 124 -2.22 -5.78 6.60
N HIS A 125 -1.53 -6.09 5.51
CA HIS A 125 -0.33 -5.38 5.10
C HIS A 125 -0.62 -3.92 4.72
N LEU A 126 -1.68 -3.67 3.93
CA LEU A 126 -2.01 -2.31 3.48
C LEU A 126 -2.55 -1.42 4.61
N GLN A 127 -3.26 -1.97 5.59
CA GLN A 127 -3.64 -1.23 6.80
C GLN A 127 -2.40 -0.82 7.60
N HIS A 128 -1.43 -1.72 7.75
CA HIS A 128 -0.18 -1.39 8.42
C HIS A 128 0.61 -0.33 7.64
N ALA A 129 0.70 -0.44 6.31
CA ALA A 129 1.29 0.59 5.46
C ALA A 129 0.61 1.96 5.65
N ALA A 130 -0.74 1.99 5.68
CA ALA A 130 -1.52 3.21 5.89
C ALA A 130 -1.35 3.82 7.29
N GLN A 131 -1.04 3.01 8.32
CA GLN A 131 -0.67 3.51 9.64
C GLN A 131 0.73 4.16 9.64
N LEU A 132 1.68 3.58 8.90
CA LEU A 132 3.04 4.10 8.78
C LEU A 132 3.12 5.37 7.90
N ALA A 133 2.33 5.42 6.84
CA ALA A 133 2.28 6.53 5.89
C ALA A 133 0.82 6.94 5.57
N PRO A 134 0.11 7.61 6.51
CA PRO A 134 -1.32 7.87 6.39
C PRO A 134 -1.71 8.82 5.25
N THR A 135 -0.75 9.56 4.71
CA THR A 135 -0.94 10.53 3.61
C THR A 135 -0.35 10.06 2.29
N ASP A 136 0.02 8.78 2.16
CA ASP A 136 0.44 8.22 0.87
C ASP A 136 -0.78 7.82 0.04
N GLU A 137 -1.01 8.52 -1.07
CA GLU A 137 -2.16 8.33 -1.95
C GLU A 137 -2.20 6.93 -2.58
N LYS A 138 -1.03 6.32 -2.82
CA LYS A 138 -0.96 4.99 -3.44
C LYS A 138 -1.38 3.90 -2.48
N ILE A 139 -0.93 4.01 -1.22
CA ILE A 139 -1.31 3.08 -0.16
C ILE A 139 -2.81 3.15 0.09
N ARG A 140 -3.39 4.38 0.14
CA ARG A 140 -4.84 4.58 0.27
C ARG A 140 -5.59 3.96 -0.90
N ASN A 141 -5.15 4.21 -2.12
CA ASN A 141 -5.75 3.62 -3.32
C ASN A 141 -5.68 2.08 -3.29
N ASP A 142 -4.54 1.49 -2.96
CA ASP A 142 -4.36 0.04 -2.91
C ASP A 142 -5.27 -0.61 -1.84
N LEU A 143 -5.40 0.03 -0.68
CA LEU A 143 -6.31 -0.42 0.38
C LEU A 143 -7.78 -0.35 -0.08
N GLY A 144 -8.16 0.72 -0.79
CA GLY A 144 -9.48 0.86 -1.41
C GLY A 144 -9.79 -0.27 -2.41
N VAL A 145 -8.81 -0.65 -3.23
CA VAL A 145 -8.95 -1.79 -4.16
C VAL A 145 -9.20 -3.11 -3.42
N VAL A 146 -8.46 -3.35 -2.33
CA VAL A 146 -8.66 -4.56 -1.52
C VAL A 146 -10.03 -4.57 -0.85
N TYR A 147 -10.49 -3.45 -0.31
CA TYR A 147 -11.85 -3.35 0.25
C TYR A 147 -12.92 -3.57 -0.82
N LEU A 148 -12.74 -3.04 -2.02
CA LEU A 148 -13.67 -3.27 -3.14
C LEU A 148 -13.72 -4.76 -3.54
N ASN A 149 -12.57 -5.44 -3.59
CA ASN A 149 -12.50 -6.88 -3.83
C ASN A 149 -13.24 -7.69 -2.75
N GLN A 150 -13.23 -7.22 -1.50
CA GLN A 150 -13.96 -7.80 -0.38
C GLN A 150 -15.45 -7.39 -0.33
N ARG A 151 -15.94 -6.59 -1.28
CA ARG A 151 -17.31 -6.02 -1.29
C ARG A 151 -17.58 -5.06 -0.11
N ARG A 152 -16.55 -4.53 0.50
CA ARG A 152 -16.63 -3.50 1.55
C ARG A 152 -16.71 -2.12 0.91
N ILE A 153 -17.87 -1.80 0.41
CA ILE A 153 -18.08 -0.68 -0.52
C ILE A 153 -17.79 0.69 0.12
N GLU A 154 -18.27 0.90 1.35
CA GLU A 154 -18.08 2.20 2.02
C GLU A 154 -16.63 2.41 2.43
N ASP A 155 -15.94 1.37 2.88
CA ASP A 155 -14.51 1.43 3.18
C ASP A 155 -13.70 1.73 1.90
N ALA A 156 -14.03 1.06 0.80
CA ALA A 156 -13.37 1.31 -0.49
C ALA A 156 -13.60 2.75 -0.98
N ARG A 157 -14.83 3.24 -0.86
CA ARG A 157 -15.19 4.62 -1.21
C ARG A 157 -14.37 5.64 -0.42
N PHE A 158 -14.29 5.44 0.90
CA PHE A 158 -13.52 6.31 1.79
C PHE A 158 -12.05 6.39 1.37
N GLU A 159 -11.42 5.25 1.12
CA GLU A 159 -10.01 5.20 0.75
C GLU A 159 -9.74 5.82 -0.64
N PHE A 160 -10.61 5.60 -1.64
CA PHE A 160 -10.47 6.23 -2.95
C PHE A 160 -10.66 7.74 -2.90
N LEU A 161 -11.64 8.23 -2.14
CA LEU A 161 -11.82 9.67 -1.95
C LEU A 161 -10.63 10.30 -1.24
N THR A 162 -10.11 9.66 -0.20
CA THR A 162 -8.90 10.11 0.51
C THR A 162 -7.71 10.18 -0.44
N ALA A 163 -7.49 9.14 -1.26
CA ALA A 163 -6.40 9.14 -2.25
C ALA A 163 -6.54 10.29 -3.27
N MET A 164 -7.75 10.56 -3.75
CA MET A 164 -8.03 11.68 -4.67
C MET A 164 -7.81 13.05 -4.02
N GLU A 165 -8.12 13.22 -2.74
CA GLU A 165 -7.86 14.47 -2.01
C GLU A 165 -6.37 14.69 -1.80
N LEU A 166 -5.62 13.63 -1.48
CA LEU A 166 -4.17 13.69 -1.31
C LEU A 166 -3.44 14.02 -2.60
N LYS A 167 -3.95 13.55 -3.74
CA LYS A 167 -3.33 13.78 -5.06
C LYS A 167 -4.36 13.93 -6.17
N GLN A 168 -4.78 15.16 -6.39
CA GLN A 168 -5.82 15.50 -7.37
C GLN A 168 -5.42 15.23 -8.84
N SER A 169 -4.12 15.19 -9.14
CA SER A 169 -3.62 14.92 -10.50
C SER A 169 -3.55 13.43 -10.85
N ASP A 170 -3.71 12.53 -9.88
CA ASP A 170 -3.66 11.09 -10.10
C ASP A 170 -5.05 10.55 -10.45
N GLN A 171 -5.20 10.10 -11.69
CA GLN A 171 -6.46 9.55 -12.18
C GLN A 171 -6.74 8.12 -11.70
N LEU A 172 -5.77 7.42 -11.08
CA LEU A 172 -5.93 6.01 -10.72
C LEU A 172 -7.01 5.80 -9.66
N ALA A 173 -6.97 6.59 -8.58
CA ALA A 173 -7.98 6.51 -7.53
C ALA A 173 -9.38 6.91 -8.07
N ALA A 174 -9.43 7.91 -8.95
CA ALA A 174 -10.66 8.31 -9.61
C ALA A 174 -11.23 7.18 -10.49
N LEU A 175 -10.41 6.49 -11.26
CA LEU A 175 -10.81 5.35 -12.07
C LEU A 175 -11.34 4.19 -11.20
N ASN A 176 -10.70 3.95 -10.07
CA ASN A 176 -11.18 2.95 -9.10
C ASN A 176 -12.51 3.35 -8.45
N LEU A 177 -12.73 4.65 -8.19
CA LEU A 177 -14.02 5.15 -7.72
C LEU A 177 -15.10 5.03 -8.81
N VAL A 178 -14.78 5.29 -10.08
CA VAL A 178 -15.69 5.03 -11.22
C VAL A 178 -16.04 3.54 -11.28
N THR A 179 -15.07 2.66 -11.13
CA THR A 179 -15.30 1.19 -11.06
C THR A 179 -16.28 0.84 -9.94
N LEU A 180 -16.12 1.43 -8.75
CA LEU A 180 -17.01 1.21 -7.61
C LEU A 180 -18.43 1.72 -7.90
N LEU A 181 -18.58 2.92 -8.48
CA LEU A 181 -19.88 3.48 -8.84
C LEU A 181 -20.62 2.61 -9.88
N ILE A 182 -19.91 2.15 -10.91
CA ILE A 182 -20.46 1.20 -11.90
C ILE A 182 -20.82 -0.15 -11.26
N TYR A 183 -20.02 -0.63 -10.31
CA TYR A 183 -20.35 -1.83 -9.54
C TYR A 183 -21.67 -1.69 -8.79
N GLN A 184 -21.99 -0.48 -8.28
CA GLN A 184 -23.24 -0.16 -7.60
C GLN A 184 -24.40 0.22 -8.54
N ASP A 185 -24.20 0.15 -9.86
CA ASP A 185 -25.13 0.62 -10.89
C ASP A 185 -25.44 2.13 -10.84
N ASP A 186 -24.56 2.91 -10.20
CA ASP A 186 -24.67 4.35 -10.11
C ASP A 186 -24.03 5.04 -11.33
N TRP A 187 -24.68 4.86 -12.46
CA TRP A 187 -24.22 5.37 -13.75
C TRP A 187 -24.19 6.89 -13.81
N SER A 188 -25.09 7.56 -13.07
CA SER A 188 -25.17 9.02 -13.07
C SER A 188 -23.93 9.64 -12.45
N ARG A 189 -23.57 9.22 -11.23
CA ARG A 189 -22.36 9.73 -10.56
C ARG A 189 -21.07 9.27 -11.26
N ALA A 190 -21.07 8.07 -11.84
CA ALA A 190 -19.94 7.61 -12.64
C ALA A 190 -19.70 8.51 -13.87
N ALA A 191 -20.76 8.84 -14.62
CA ALA A 191 -20.66 9.72 -15.80
C ALA A 191 -20.21 11.15 -15.43
N GLU A 192 -20.74 11.70 -14.33
CA GLU A 192 -20.31 13.00 -13.81
C GLU A 192 -18.80 13.00 -13.49
N LEU A 193 -18.32 11.98 -12.78
CA LEU A 193 -16.91 11.87 -12.39
C LEU A 193 -16.01 11.71 -13.63
N VAL A 194 -16.41 10.88 -14.59
CA VAL A 194 -15.71 10.69 -15.87
C VAL A 194 -15.56 12.02 -16.62
N SER A 195 -16.67 12.77 -16.73
CA SER A 195 -16.67 14.08 -17.41
C SER A 195 -15.79 15.10 -16.69
N ARG A 196 -15.91 15.20 -15.37
CA ARG A 196 -15.16 16.16 -14.54
C ARG A 196 -13.65 15.94 -14.60
N LEU A 197 -13.20 14.70 -14.69
CA LEU A 197 -11.78 14.33 -14.67
C LEU A 197 -11.20 14.07 -16.07
N GLY A 198 -12.00 14.14 -17.12
CA GLY A 198 -11.56 13.92 -18.50
C GLY A 198 -11.04 12.50 -18.73
N LEU A 199 -11.65 11.48 -18.11
CA LEU A 199 -11.24 10.10 -18.31
C LEU A 199 -11.54 9.65 -19.76
N SER A 200 -10.59 8.97 -20.36
CA SER A 200 -10.71 8.48 -21.74
C SER A 200 -11.73 7.34 -21.87
N PRO A 201 -12.33 7.13 -23.05
CA PRO A 201 -13.23 6.00 -23.29
C PRO A 201 -12.59 4.63 -22.95
N ALA A 202 -11.29 4.47 -23.21
CA ALA A 202 -10.56 3.24 -22.88
C ALA A 202 -10.51 2.99 -21.36
N GLN A 203 -10.25 4.04 -20.58
CA GLN A 203 -10.27 3.94 -19.11
C GLN A 203 -11.67 3.61 -18.57
N VAL A 204 -12.72 4.19 -19.16
CA VAL A 204 -14.11 3.88 -18.80
C VAL A 204 -14.44 2.42 -19.11
N THR A 205 -14.03 1.91 -20.27
CA THR A 205 -14.21 0.50 -20.64
C THR A 205 -13.50 -0.42 -19.64
N GLU A 206 -12.27 -0.11 -19.27
CA GLU A 206 -11.54 -0.87 -18.24
C GLU A 206 -12.28 -0.90 -16.91
N ALA A 207 -12.81 0.26 -16.46
CA ALA A 207 -13.59 0.34 -15.23
C ALA A 207 -14.87 -0.51 -15.29
N GLN A 208 -15.56 -0.53 -16.44
CA GLN A 208 -16.75 -1.37 -16.69
C GLN A 208 -16.41 -2.87 -16.61
N GLU A 209 -15.34 -3.29 -17.29
CA GLU A 209 -14.89 -4.69 -17.27
C GLU A 209 -14.52 -5.15 -15.85
N ARG A 210 -13.83 -4.29 -15.11
CA ARG A 210 -13.49 -4.58 -13.70
C ARG A 210 -14.73 -4.70 -12.82
N ALA A 211 -15.69 -3.77 -12.97
CA ALA A 211 -16.97 -3.82 -12.25
C ALA A 211 -17.77 -5.09 -12.58
N GLN A 212 -17.79 -5.52 -13.84
CA GLN A 212 -18.43 -6.77 -14.25
C GLN A 212 -17.76 -7.99 -13.64
N LYS A 213 -16.43 -8.05 -13.62
CA LYS A 213 -15.68 -9.13 -12.93
C LYS A 213 -16.02 -9.18 -11.44
N LEU A 214 -16.17 -8.02 -10.81
CA LEU A 214 -16.58 -7.94 -9.41
C LEU A 214 -18.01 -8.41 -9.17
N LYS A 215 -18.93 -8.21 -10.11
CA LYS A 215 -20.33 -8.69 -10.03
C LYS A 215 -20.48 -10.19 -10.31
N ALA A 216 -19.51 -10.79 -11.01
CA ALA A 216 -19.54 -12.22 -11.27
C ALA A 216 -19.49 -13.01 -9.96
N PRO A 217 -20.28 -14.10 -9.81
CA PRO A 217 -20.19 -14.95 -8.64
C PRO A 217 -18.78 -15.54 -8.53
N ASP A 218 -18.24 -15.58 -7.32
CA ASP A 218 -16.94 -16.19 -7.06
C ASP A 218 -16.98 -17.65 -7.55
N LYS A 219 -16.14 -17.98 -8.52
CA LYS A 219 -15.99 -19.34 -9.02
C LYS A 219 -15.38 -20.30 -7.99
N THR A 220 -14.97 -19.79 -6.84
CA THR A 220 -14.56 -20.54 -5.65
C THR A 220 -15.76 -20.76 -4.73
N GLY A 221 -16.76 -21.51 -5.21
CA GLY A 221 -17.68 -22.20 -4.31
C GLY A 221 -16.88 -23.12 -3.40
N PRO A 222 -17.39 -23.47 -2.18
CA PRO A 222 -16.69 -24.37 -1.28
C PRO A 222 -16.31 -25.63 -2.08
N ILE A 223 -15.05 -26.02 -2.02
CA ILE A 223 -14.57 -27.29 -2.57
C ILE A 223 -15.47 -28.34 -1.95
N ALA A 224 -16.39 -28.87 -2.76
CA ALA A 224 -17.23 -29.98 -2.35
C ALA A 224 -16.26 -31.08 -1.91
N THR A 225 -16.27 -31.38 -0.62
CA THR A 225 -15.55 -32.52 -0.05
C THR A 225 -16.03 -33.73 -0.83
N ASN A 226 -15.21 -34.17 -1.77
CA ASN A 226 -15.44 -35.41 -2.48
C ASN A 226 -15.62 -36.50 -1.44
N GLN A 227 -16.86 -36.95 -1.28
CA GLN A 227 -17.16 -38.19 -0.62
C GLN A 227 -16.34 -39.27 -1.32
N VAL A 228 -15.34 -39.78 -0.61
CA VAL A 228 -14.65 -41.00 -0.99
C VAL A 228 -15.72 -42.08 -1.02
N ALA A 229 -16.16 -42.45 -2.21
CA ALA A 229 -16.97 -43.63 -2.41
C ALA A 229 -16.13 -44.83 -1.98
N VAL A 230 -16.46 -45.37 -0.81
CA VAL A 230 -15.96 -46.68 -0.35
C VAL A 230 -16.50 -47.73 -1.32
N VAL A 231 -15.65 -48.16 -2.24
CA VAL A 231 -15.90 -49.33 -3.07
C VAL A 231 -15.81 -50.55 -2.18
N THR A 232 -16.98 -51.08 -1.76
CA THR A 232 -17.10 -52.38 -1.11
C THR A 232 -16.81 -53.47 -2.12
N VAL A 233 -15.65 -54.10 -2.03
CA VAL A 233 -15.32 -55.30 -2.80
C VAL A 233 -16.07 -56.47 -2.17
N ALA A 234 -16.99 -57.05 -2.95
CA ALA A 234 -17.68 -58.25 -2.58
C ALA A 234 -16.72 -59.47 -2.65
N PRO A 235 -16.81 -60.44 -1.71
CA PRO A 235 -15.95 -61.62 -1.74
C PRO A 235 -16.39 -62.57 -2.88
N LEU A 236 -15.39 -63.01 -3.64
CA LEU A 236 -15.52 -64.10 -4.63
C LEU A 236 -15.83 -65.42 -3.90
N GLN A 237 -16.90 -66.08 -4.31
CA GLN A 237 -17.13 -67.50 -4.05
C GLN A 237 -16.49 -68.37 -5.14
#